data_c4bd8f11aaf3a9ac2995d3b1507db290
#
_entry.id   c4bd8f11aaf3a9ac2995d3b1507db290
#
_cell.length_a   1.000
_cell.length_b   1.000
_cell.length_c   1.000
_cell.angle_alpha   90.00
_cell.angle_beta   90.00
_cell.angle_gamma   90.00
#
_symmetry.space_group_name_H-M   'P 1'
#
loop_
_entity.id
_entity.type
_entity.pdbx_description
1 polymer ?
#
loop_
_entity_poly.entity_id
_entity_poly.type
_entity_poly.pdbx_seq_one_letter_code
_entity_poly.pdbx_strand_id
1 'polypeptide(L)'
;MDKTTAKQNYTPAIVVMFALFFMIAFVTNLAGSMGVVVTNQFGASKALSQLGTLANFIAYACMGIPAGLILRRKGYKFTALAAVIVGFIGVGIQFLSGYAESFFVYVLGAFVAGFSMCMLNIVVNPMLNTLGGGGNRGNQLIQWGGSCNSIGGTIAPFLVGWLVGGSIDDATVAKAAPVMIIAMVIFAIAFVVILLTNIPEPHKETAEEKAARLSGAGKKDKYSPLSFRHFVLGAIAIFFYVGIEVSIPNTANVYFSGLNWVGPAIAGTFVSAYWLCMLFGRLIGASIGGKVSSKKMLLCTASVAILFILLAMFIPDTVKIGEHAPLSFLFLTLCGLCTSVMWGAIFNLSAEGLGKYTAAASGIFTTLVCGGGIIPFIQNAIADKVGSMQSYWLLVVCLGYLIFYAVSGSKNVNKDIPVE
;
A
#
# COMPACT_ATOMS: atom_id res chain seq x y z
N MET A 1 -22.45 42.17 -17.27
CA MET A 1 -20.96 42.16 -17.27
C MET A 1 -20.49 40.80 -16.81
N ASP A 2 -20.17 39.99 -17.80
CA ASP A 2 -19.74 38.59 -17.63
C ASP A 2 -18.41 38.54 -16.89
N LYS A 3 -18.41 38.00 -15.67
CA LYS A 3 -17.18 37.52 -15.04
C LYS A 3 -16.85 36.16 -15.67
N THR A 4 -16.06 36.16 -16.71
CA THR A 4 -15.35 35.00 -17.22
C THR A 4 -14.59 34.37 -16.05
N THR A 5 -15.16 33.34 -15.45
CA THR A 5 -14.47 32.45 -14.52
C THR A 5 -13.35 31.78 -15.29
N ALA A 6 -12.13 32.31 -15.14
CA ALA A 6 -10.93 31.65 -15.64
C ALA A 6 -10.95 30.22 -15.17
N LYS A 7 -11.00 29.28 -16.11
CA LYS A 7 -11.02 27.86 -15.86
C LYS A 7 -9.78 27.49 -15.05
N GLN A 8 -9.92 27.29 -13.75
CA GLN A 8 -8.80 27.07 -12.84
C GLN A 8 -8.05 25.82 -13.30
N ASN A 9 -6.76 25.99 -13.64
CA ASN A 9 -5.93 24.89 -14.14
C ASN A 9 -5.44 24.04 -12.96
N TYR A 10 -6.04 22.87 -12.78
CA TYR A 10 -5.67 21.92 -11.72
C TYR A 10 -4.55 20.93 -12.12
N THR A 11 -4.02 21.04 -13.33
CA THR A 11 -2.96 20.13 -13.82
C THR A 11 -1.75 20.07 -12.88
N PRO A 12 -1.21 21.19 -12.34
CA PRO A 12 -0.09 21.12 -11.40
C PRO A 12 -0.43 20.32 -10.12
N ALA A 13 -1.63 20.50 -9.58
CA ALA A 13 -2.07 19.75 -8.40
C ALA A 13 -2.20 18.25 -8.69
N ILE A 14 -2.71 17.86 -9.86
CA ILE A 14 -2.81 16.47 -10.31
C ILE A 14 -1.40 15.84 -10.42
N VAL A 15 -0.45 16.53 -11.04
CA VAL A 15 0.93 16.06 -11.18
C VAL A 15 1.59 15.85 -9.81
N VAL A 16 1.36 16.79 -8.88
CA VAL A 16 1.84 16.63 -7.49
C VAL A 16 1.25 15.40 -6.84
N MET A 17 -0.06 15.15 -6.98
CA MET A 17 -0.69 13.96 -6.41
C MET A 17 -0.11 12.66 -7.02
N PHE A 18 0.20 12.63 -8.31
CA PHE A 18 0.86 11.48 -8.94
C PHE A 18 2.27 11.26 -8.41
N ALA A 19 3.05 12.33 -8.21
CA ALA A 19 4.37 12.25 -7.61
C ALA A 19 4.30 11.73 -6.15
N LEU A 20 3.30 12.15 -5.38
CA LEU A 20 3.06 11.63 -4.04
C LEU A 20 2.68 10.15 -4.04
N PHE A 21 1.87 9.67 -4.99
CA PHE A 21 1.58 8.26 -5.16
C PHE A 21 2.83 7.43 -5.44
N PHE A 22 3.71 7.92 -6.32
CA PHE A 22 5.02 7.30 -6.56
C PHE A 22 5.83 7.21 -5.26
N MET A 23 5.92 8.31 -4.53
CA MET A 23 6.69 8.40 -3.29
C MET A 23 6.19 7.44 -2.20
N ILE A 24 4.85 7.31 -2.05
CA ILE A 24 4.25 6.37 -1.11
C ILE A 24 4.76 4.95 -1.35
N ALA A 25 4.70 4.49 -2.60
CA ALA A 25 5.11 3.12 -2.92
C ALA A 25 6.64 2.96 -2.86
N PHE A 26 7.41 3.95 -3.27
CA PHE A 26 8.86 3.92 -3.18
C PHE A 26 9.31 3.69 -1.73
N VAL A 27 8.80 4.47 -0.80
CA VAL A 27 9.18 4.39 0.63
C VAL A 27 8.63 3.12 1.29
N THR A 28 7.39 2.73 0.99
CA THR A 28 6.79 1.51 1.55
C THR A 28 7.56 0.26 1.09
N ASN A 29 7.94 0.20 -0.19
CA ASN A 29 8.68 -0.94 -0.74
C ASN A 29 10.17 -0.90 -0.37
N LEU A 30 10.72 0.26 -0.05
CA LEU A 30 12.04 0.35 0.56
C LEU A 30 12.05 -0.42 1.89
N ALA A 31 11.07 -0.21 2.77
CA ALA A 31 10.99 -0.92 4.05
C ALA A 31 10.90 -2.45 3.86
N GLY A 32 10.12 -2.92 2.87
CA GLY A 32 10.02 -4.35 2.54
C GLY A 32 11.34 -4.93 2.00
N SER A 33 12.02 -4.21 1.12
CA SER A 33 13.29 -4.64 0.52
C SER A 33 14.43 -4.68 1.53
N MET A 34 14.38 -3.85 2.56
CA MET A 34 15.36 -3.86 3.66
C MET A 34 15.29 -5.11 4.53
N GLY A 35 14.27 -5.97 4.37
CA GLY A 35 14.19 -7.24 5.09
C GLY A 35 15.45 -8.10 4.92
N VAL A 36 16.05 -8.13 3.72
CA VAL A 36 17.31 -8.84 3.45
C VAL A 36 18.48 -8.26 4.23
N VAL A 37 18.59 -6.91 4.23
CA VAL A 37 19.63 -6.18 4.97
C VAL A 37 19.53 -6.43 6.48
N VAL A 38 18.31 -6.40 7.01
CA VAL A 38 18.02 -6.65 8.43
C VAL A 38 18.36 -8.08 8.83
N THR A 39 18.06 -9.06 7.99
CA THR A 39 18.41 -10.47 8.22
C THR A 39 19.93 -10.64 8.32
N ASN A 40 20.68 -10.04 7.42
CA ASN A 40 22.13 -10.16 7.39
C ASN A 40 22.82 -9.34 8.51
N GLN A 41 22.63 -8.02 8.50
CA GLN A 41 23.39 -7.12 9.39
C GLN A 41 23.09 -7.30 10.87
N PHE A 42 21.82 -7.61 11.22
CA PHE A 42 21.37 -7.73 12.60
C PHE A 42 21.11 -9.18 13.04
N GLY A 43 21.39 -10.17 12.19
CA GLY A 43 21.14 -11.58 12.49
C GLY A 43 19.66 -11.88 12.77
N ALA A 44 18.74 -11.13 12.18
CA ALA A 44 17.32 -11.23 12.48
C ALA A 44 16.71 -12.47 11.82
N SER A 45 15.77 -13.13 12.53
CA SER A 45 14.93 -14.18 11.94
C SER A 45 14.05 -13.62 10.80
N LYS A 46 13.46 -14.47 9.99
CA LYS A 46 12.57 -14.06 8.90
C LYS A 46 11.39 -13.23 9.43
N ALA A 47 10.83 -13.58 10.58
CA ALA A 47 9.79 -12.78 11.25
C ALA A 47 10.31 -11.40 11.65
N LEU A 48 11.46 -11.34 12.30
CA LEU A 48 12.06 -10.07 12.73
C LEU A 48 12.45 -9.18 11.55
N SER A 49 12.85 -9.75 10.41
CA SER A 49 13.14 -9.00 9.19
C SER A 49 11.95 -8.21 8.65
N GLN A 50 10.72 -8.64 8.99
CA GLN A 50 9.49 -7.94 8.60
C GLN A 50 9.06 -6.85 9.60
N LEU A 51 9.77 -6.65 10.73
CA LEU A 51 9.38 -5.63 11.72
C LEU A 51 9.39 -4.21 11.15
N GLY A 52 10.27 -3.89 10.21
CA GLY A 52 10.24 -2.62 9.49
C GLY A 52 8.93 -2.42 8.73
N THR A 53 8.52 -3.43 7.96
CA THR A 53 7.24 -3.44 7.25
C THR A 53 6.07 -3.41 8.23
N LEU A 54 6.09 -4.22 9.28
CA LEU A 54 5.06 -4.23 10.32
C LEU A 54 4.90 -2.86 10.96
N ALA A 55 5.99 -2.23 11.39
CA ALA A 55 5.99 -0.91 12.01
C ALA A 55 5.42 0.16 11.08
N ASN A 56 5.82 0.14 9.80
CA ASN A 56 5.30 1.05 8.78
C ASN A 56 3.78 0.93 8.64
N PHE A 57 3.24 -0.29 8.58
CA PHE A 57 1.80 -0.53 8.41
C PHE A 57 0.99 -0.39 9.71
N ILE A 58 1.56 -0.67 10.88
CA ILE A 58 0.91 -0.39 12.18
C ILE A 58 0.70 1.12 12.36
N ALA A 59 1.58 1.95 11.79
CA ALA A 59 1.39 3.39 11.77
C ALA A 59 0.07 3.81 11.10
N TYR A 60 -0.43 3.05 10.09
CA TYR A 60 -1.74 3.29 9.49
C TYR A 60 -2.88 3.07 10.48
N ALA A 61 -2.79 2.04 11.33
CA ALA A 61 -3.79 1.80 12.37
C ALA A 61 -3.82 2.93 13.40
N CYS A 62 -2.66 3.47 13.75
CA CYS A 62 -2.55 4.57 14.71
C CYS A 62 -2.94 5.92 14.11
N MET A 63 -2.57 6.19 12.85
CA MET A 63 -2.64 7.52 12.24
C MET A 63 -3.86 7.72 11.33
N GLY A 64 -4.57 6.65 10.91
CA GLY A 64 -5.68 6.74 9.96
C GLY A 64 -6.76 7.73 10.39
N ILE A 65 -7.30 7.60 11.60
CA ILE A 65 -8.31 8.51 12.13
C ILE A 65 -7.72 9.90 12.44
N PRO A 66 -6.57 10.05 13.16
CA PRO A 66 -5.95 11.34 13.39
C PRO A 66 -5.62 12.10 12.11
N ALA A 67 -5.09 11.45 11.09
CA ALA A 67 -4.75 12.09 9.81
C ALA A 67 -6.01 12.63 9.09
N GLY A 68 -7.12 11.89 9.11
CA GLY A 68 -8.39 12.37 8.59
C GLY A 68 -8.90 13.61 9.31
N LEU A 69 -8.73 13.67 10.64
CA LEU A 69 -9.08 14.86 11.43
C LEU A 69 -8.16 16.05 11.13
N ILE A 70 -6.86 15.81 10.93
CA ILE A 70 -5.89 16.85 10.53
C ILE A 70 -6.28 17.39 9.16
N LEU A 71 -6.56 16.53 8.18
CA LEU A 71 -6.99 16.90 6.84
C LEU A 71 -8.23 17.80 6.87
N ARG A 72 -9.27 17.39 7.61
CA ARG A 72 -10.52 18.15 7.72
C ARG A 72 -10.30 19.51 8.37
N ARG A 73 -9.49 19.60 9.43
CA ARG A 73 -9.26 20.84 10.19
C ARG A 73 -8.27 21.78 9.54
N LYS A 74 -7.16 21.26 9.01
CA LYS A 74 -6.02 22.03 8.49
C LYS A 74 -5.96 22.10 6.97
N GLY A 75 -6.61 21.17 6.28
CA GLY A 75 -6.68 21.07 4.83
C GLY A 75 -5.62 20.17 4.22
N TYR A 76 -5.71 20.00 2.91
CA TYR A 76 -4.88 19.09 2.12
C TYR A 76 -3.43 19.52 2.05
N LYS A 77 -3.17 20.82 1.75
CA LYS A 77 -1.81 21.34 1.61
C LYS A 77 -1.01 21.18 2.91
N PHE A 78 -1.61 21.56 4.04
CA PHE A 78 -0.96 21.42 5.34
C PHE A 78 -0.67 19.95 5.66
N THR A 79 -1.64 19.07 5.45
CA THR A 79 -1.48 17.63 5.73
C THR A 79 -0.40 17.00 4.88
N ALA A 80 -0.31 17.37 3.58
CA ALA A 80 0.74 16.90 2.69
C ALA A 80 2.12 17.41 3.12
N LEU A 81 2.27 18.70 3.46
CA LEU A 81 3.54 19.25 3.96
C LEU A 81 4.00 18.58 5.26
N ALA A 82 3.09 18.40 6.22
CA ALA A 82 3.40 17.69 7.46
C ALA A 82 3.81 16.24 7.18
N ALA A 83 3.12 15.55 6.27
CA ALA A 83 3.44 14.19 5.90
C ALA A 83 4.85 14.05 5.31
N VAL A 84 5.23 14.92 4.36
CA VAL A 84 6.57 14.82 3.74
C VAL A 84 7.69 15.14 4.73
N ILE A 85 7.48 16.05 5.71
CA ILE A 85 8.44 16.30 6.79
C ILE A 85 8.59 15.06 7.66
N VAL A 86 7.49 14.45 8.10
CA VAL A 86 7.50 13.23 8.92
C VAL A 86 8.18 12.09 8.16
N GLY A 87 7.93 11.96 6.86
CA GLY A 87 8.57 10.94 6.02
C GLY A 87 10.08 11.13 5.89
N PHE A 88 10.52 12.37 5.67
CA PHE A 88 11.94 12.73 5.64
C PHE A 88 12.64 12.33 6.95
N ILE A 89 12.03 12.67 8.09
CA ILE A 89 12.55 12.32 9.43
C ILE A 89 12.58 10.79 9.59
N GLY A 90 11.51 10.09 9.22
CA GLY A 90 11.41 8.64 9.36
C GLY A 90 12.49 7.89 8.57
N VAL A 91 12.69 8.25 7.30
CA VAL A 91 13.76 7.67 6.47
C VAL A 91 15.14 8.08 6.98
N GLY A 92 15.30 9.32 7.48
CA GLY A 92 16.53 9.77 8.13
C GLY A 92 16.90 8.94 9.35
N ILE A 93 15.94 8.58 10.19
CA ILE A 93 16.14 7.68 11.34
C ILE A 93 16.55 6.28 10.84
N GLN A 94 15.92 5.75 9.78
CA GLN A 94 16.31 4.47 9.19
C GLN A 94 17.76 4.53 8.67
N PHE A 95 18.15 5.61 8.00
CA PHE A 95 19.52 5.83 7.53
C PHE A 95 20.51 5.82 8.70
N LEU A 96 20.21 6.53 9.80
CA LEU A 96 21.06 6.60 10.98
C LEU A 96 21.19 5.26 11.71
N SER A 97 20.26 4.32 11.51
CA SER A 97 20.32 2.99 12.13
C SER A 97 21.58 2.20 11.74
N GLY A 98 22.13 2.45 10.53
CA GLY A 98 23.37 1.85 10.07
C GLY A 98 24.59 2.32 10.86
N TYR A 99 24.63 3.59 11.26
CA TYR A 99 25.69 4.15 12.09
C TYR A 99 25.52 3.77 13.56
N ALA A 100 24.27 3.70 14.02
CA ALA A 100 23.95 3.31 15.39
C ALA A 100 24.05 1.79 15.62
N GLU A 101 24.22 1.00 14.56
CA GLU A 101 24.20 -0.47 14.57
C GLU A 101 22.99 -1.04 15.35
N SER A 102 21.85 -0.34 15.27
CA SER A 102 20.68 -0.62 16.09
C SER A 102 19.46 -0.97 15.25
N PHE A 103 19.02 -2.21 15.38
CA PHE A 103 17.78 -2.67 14.78
C PHE A 103 16.54 -1.91 15.29
N PHE A 104 16.53 -1.55 16.58
CA PHE A 104 15.43 -0.76 17.14
C PHE A 104 15.30 0.61 16.49
N VAL A 105 16.42 1.28 16.21
CA VAL A 105 16.43 2.59 15.52
C VAL A 105 15.88 2.44 14.10
N TYR A 106 16.21 1.34 13.40
CA TYR A 106 15.64 1.05 12.08
C TYR A 106 14.11 0.91 12.14
N VAL A 107 13.59 0.09 13.06
CA VAL A 107 12.15 -0.13 13.23
C VAL A 107 11.42 1.16 13.62
N LEU A 108 12.01 1.98 14.49
CA LEU A 108 11.45 3.28 14.86
C LEU A 108 11.36 4.21 13.65
N GLY A 109 12.40 4.26 12.83
CA GLY A 109 12.38 5.04 11.59
C GLY A 109 11.30 4.57 10.62
N ALA A 110 11.10 3.26 10.48
CA ALA A 110 10.04 2.68 9.65
C ALA A 110 8.64 3.03 10.17
N PHE A 111 8.44 3.03 11.48
CA PHE A 111 7.18 3.44 12.12
C PHE A 111 6.87 4.92 11.86
N VAL A 112 7.85 5.80 12.02
CA VAL A 112 7.70 7.24 11.73
C VAL A 112 7.43 7.48 10.25
N ALA A 113 8.12 6.78 9.35
CA ALA A 113 7.85 6.85 7.90
C ALA A 113 6.41 6.39 7.57
N GLY A 114 5.90 5.39 8.28
CA GLY A 114 4.53 4.90 8.12
C GLY A 114 3.46 5.95 8.42
N PHE A 115 3.66 6.84 9.39
CA PHE A 115 2.76 7.98 9.61
C PHE A 115 2.67 8.88 8.39
N SER A 116 3.81 9.16 7.75
CA SER A 116 3.86 9.93 6.51
C SER A 116 3.05 9.25 5.40
N MET A 117 3.27 7.95 5.18
CA MET A 117 2.58 7.18 4.14
C MET A 117 1.07 7.17 4.35
N CYS A 118 0.61 7.00 5.59
CA CYS A 118 -0.80 7.08 5.96
C CYS A 118 -1.39 8.47 5.65
N MET A 119 -0.73 9.54 6.08
CA MET A 119 -1.17 10.92 5.84
C MET A 119 -1.23 11.24 4.35
N LEU A 120 -0.24 10.80 3.55
CA LEU A 120 -0.23 11.02 2.11
C LEU A 120 -1.36 10.26 1.42
N ASN A 121 -1.64 9.01 1.79
CA ASN A 121 -2.75 8.25 1.24
C ASN A 121 -4.12 8.94 1.45
N ILE A 122 -4.32 9.54 2.62
CA ILE A 122 -5.54 10.30 2.95
C ILE A 122 -5.64 11.61 2.15
N VAL A 123 -4.51 12.17 1.70
CA VAL A 123 -4.46 13.35 0.84
C VAL A 123 -4.72 13.01 -0.62
N VAL A 124 -3.97 12.05 -1.19
CA VAL A 124 -3.91 11.87 -2.64
C VAL A 124 -5.18 11.26 -3.24
N ASN A 125 -5.80 10.28 -2.56
CA ASN A 125 -6.97 9.60 -3.09
C ASN A 125 -8.21 10.53 -3.21
N PRO A 126 -8.65 11.21 -2.14
CA PRO A 126 -9.81 12.11 -2.25
C PRO A 126 -9.52 13.32 -3.15
N MET A 127 -8.27 13.83 -3.15
CA MET A 127 -7.90 14.96 -3.98
C MET A 127 -8.03 14.62 -5.46
N LEU A 128 -7.46 13.50 -5.92
CA LEU A 128 -7.59 13.09 -7.32
C LEU A 128 -9.04 12.82 -7.72
N ASN A 129 -9.84 12.23 -6.84
CA ASN A 129 -11.27 12.06 -7.08
C ASN A 129 -11.97 13.42 -7.30
N THR A 130 -11.71 14.38 -6.45
CA THR A 130 -12.30 15.73 -6.52
C THR A 130 -11.82 16.49 -7.75
N LEU A 131 -10.52 16.48 -8.06
CA LEU A 131 -9.94 17.14 -9.23
C LEU A 131 -10.44 16.53 -10.56
N GLY A 132 -10.82 15.25 -10.54
CA GLY A 132 -11.50 14.60 -11.65
C GLY A 132 -12.98 14.96 -11.79
N GLY A 133 -13.56 15.69 -10.84
CA GLY A 133 -15.00 15.98 -10.81
C GLY A 133 -15.86 14.84 -10.31
N GLY A 134 -15.26 13.87 -9.61
CA GLY A 134 -15.93 12.66 -9.13
C GLY A 134 -16.24 11.64 -10.24
N GLY A 135 -17.03 10.61 -9.90
CA GLY A 135 -17.49 9.60 -10.85
C GLY A 135 -16.35 8.90 -11.63
N ASN A 136 -16.60 8.60 -12.90
CA ASN A 136 -15.67 7.85 -13.73
C ASN A 136 -14.33 8.55 -13.95
N ARG A 137 -14.32 9.87 -14.12
CA ARG A 137 -13.07 10.63 -14.35
C ARG A 137 -12.24 10.73 -13.08
N GLY A 138 -12.88 10.92 -11.92
CA GLY A 138 -12.20 10.88 -10.63
C GLY A 138 -11.55 9.53 -10.37
N ASN A 139 -12.30 8.44 -10.63
CA ASN A 139 -11.77 7.08 -10.55
C ASN A 139 -10.61 6.85 -11.53
N GLN A 140 -10.71 7.36 -12.76
CA GLN A 140 -9.63 7.28 -13.75
C GLN A 140 -8.34 7.95 -13.26
N LEU A 141 -8.42 9.15 -12.66
CA LEU A 141 -7.25 9.82 -12.10
C LEU A 141 -6.63 9.04 -10.93
N ILE A 142 -7.44 8.41 -10.08
CA ILE A 142 -6.95 7.51 -9.01
C ILE A 142 -6.21 6.31 -9.61
N GLN A 143 -6.71 5.71 -10.70
CA GLN A 143 -6.03 4.59 -11.38
C GLN A 143 -4.69 5.01 -11.99
N TRP A 144 -4.60 6.21 -12.58
CA TRP A 144 -3.32 6.76 -13.04
C TRP A 144 -2.36 6.99 -11.87
N GLY A 145 -2.86 7.51 -10.73
CA GLY A 145 -2.08 7.60 -9.49
C GLY A 145 -1.58 6.23 -9.02
N GLY A 146 -2.44 5.22 -9.05
CA GLY A 146 -2.08 3.82 -8.77
C GLY A 146 -1.00 3.26 -9.71
N SER A 147 -0.98 3.69 -10.97
CA SER A 147 0.09 3.34 -11.90
C SER A 147 1.42 3.98 -11.51
N CYS A 148 1.44 5.26 -11.12
CA CYS A 148 2.62 5.92 -10.57
C CYS A 148 3.11 5.25 -9.29
N ASN A 149 2.19 4.79 -8.43
CA ASN A 149 2.49 4.00 -7.25
C ASN A 149 3.22 2.70 -7.61
N SER A 150 2.74 1.95 -8.61
CA SER A 150 3.41 0.72 -9.08
C SER A 150 4.80 0.97 -9.62
N ILE A 151 5.04 2.10 -10.30
CA ILE A 151 6.39 2.49 -10.76
C ILE A 151 7.33 2.70 -9.57
N GLY A 152 6.89 3.41 -8.53
CA GLY A 152 7.66 3.60 -7.30
C GLY A 152 7.98 2.27 -6.61
N GLY A 153 6.98 1.38 -6.54
CA GLY A 153 7.13 0.02 -6.02
C GLY A 153 8.09 -0.86 -6.82
N THR A 154 8.24 -0.62 -8.11
CA THR A 154 9.18 -1.32 -8.99
C THR A 154 10.61 -0.84 -8.78
N ILE A 155 10.81 0.48 -8.67
CA ILE A 155 12.15 1.08 -8.65
C ILE A 155 12.86 0.83 -7.32
N ALA A 156 12.17 0.96 -6.17
CA ALA A 156 12.80 0.86 -4.85
C ALA A 156 13.48 -0.50 -4.61
N PRO A 157 12.81 -1.66 -4.77
CA PRO A 157 13.45 -2.96 -4.55
C PRO A 157 14.53 -3.28 -5.57
N PHE A 158 14.39 -2.82 -6.84
CA PHE A 158 15.44 -2.95 -7.84
C PHE A 158 16.72 -2.23 -7.40
N LEU A 159 16.61 -0.99 -6.93
CA LEU A 159 17.76 -0.22 -6.46
C LEU A 159 18.40 -0.85 -5.22
N VAL A 160 17.61 -1.30 -4.25
CA VAL A 160 18.14 -1.97 -3.07
C VAL A 160 18.88 -3.24 -3.46
N GLY A 161 18.27 -4.11 -4.27
CA GLY A 161 18.89 -5.35 -4.73
C GLY A 161 20.21 -5.11 -5.49
N TRP A 162 20.21 -4.12 -6.39
CA TRP A 162 21.40 -3.77 -7.19
C TRP A 162 22.54 -3.21 -6.32
N LEU A 163 22.25 -2.35 -5.34
CA LEU A 163 23.26 -1.75 -4.47
C LEU A 163 23.81 -2.73 -3.44
N VAL A 164 22.97 -3.62 -2.92
CA VAL A 164 23.38 -4.66 -1.97
C VAL A 164 24.29 -5.68 -2.65
N GLY A 165 24.05 -5.96 -3.93
CA GLY A 165 24.92 -6.83 -4.73
C GLY A 165 24.50 -8.31 -4.77
N GLY A 166 25.43 -9.16 -5.22
CA GLY A 166 25.14 -10.58 -5.51
C GLY A 166 25.17 -11.52 -4.31
N SER A 167 25.68 -11.10 -3.14
CA SER A 167 25.77 -11.93 -1.94
C SER A 167 24.97 -11.37 -0.79
N ILE A 168 24.30 -12.25 -0.04
CA ILE A 168 23.56 -11.86 1.16
C ILE A 168 24.50 -11.34 2.26
N ASP A 169 25.71 -11.87 2.34
CA ASP A 169 26.72 -11.46 3.34
C ASP A 169 27.15 -10.00 3.18
N ASP A 170 26.94 -9.45 2.00
CA ASP A 170 27.20 -8.05 1.67
C ASP A 170 26.02 -7.11 2.00
N ALA A 171 24.87 -7.63 2.38
CA ALA A 171 23.65 -6.86 2.61
C ALA A 171 23.74 -6.05 3.91
N THR A 172 24.12 -4.77 3.80
CA THR A 172 24.22 -3.86 4.93
C THR A 172 23.43 -2.57 4.71
N VAL A 173 23.05 -1.88 5.80
CA VAL A 173 22.39 -0.57 5.73
C VAL A 173 23.27 0.44 5.01
N ALA A 174 24.58 0.36 5.18
CA ALA A 174 25.53 1.24 4.49
C ALA A 174 25.50 1.07 2.96
N LYS A 175 25.38 -0.17 2.44
CA LYS A 175 25.21 -0.42 1.00
C LYS A 175 23.84 0.04 0.49
N ALA A 176 22.78 -0.06 1.30
CA ALA A 176 21.44 0.42 0.95
C ALA A 176 21.27 1.95 1.17
N ALA A 177 22.20 2.61 1.85
CA ALA A 177 22.13 4.03 2.19
C ALA A 177 21.83 4.98 1.01
N PRO A 178 22.38 4.78 -0.20
CA PRO A 178 22.06 5.64 -1.34
C PRO A 178 20.56 5.69 -1.68
N VAL A 179 19.82 4.58 -1.53
CA VAL A 179 18.36 4.57 -1.78
C VAL A 179 17.61 5.38 -0.72
N MET A 180 18.08 5.33 0.54
CA MET A 180 17.50 6.15 1.62
C MET A 180 17.76 7.64 1.37
N ILE A 181 18.97 7.99 0.92
CA ILE A 181 19.31 9.37 0.54
C ILE A 181 18.41 9.84 -0.62
N ILE A 182 18.22 8.99 -1.65
CA ILE A 182 17.29 9.29 -2.76
C ILE A 182 15.88 9.55 -2.21
N ALA A 183 15.37 8.71 -1.31
CA ALA A 183 14.07 8.92 -0.69
C ALA A 183 14.00 10.25 0.07
N MET A 184 15.01 10.61 0.84
CA MET A 184 15.09 11.89 1.56
C MET A 184 15.11 13.08 0.59
N VAL A 185 15.85 13.00 -0.50
CA VAL A 185 15.87 14.03 -1.56
C VAL A 185 14.51 14.17 -2.21
N ILE A 186 13.83 13.06 -2.52
CA ILE A 186 12.46 13.06 -3.05
C ILE A 186 11.50 13.78 -2.08
N PHE A 187 11.58 13.51 -0.76
CA PHE A 187 10.78 14.20 0.24
C PHE A 187 11.07 15.71 0.27
N ALA A 188 12.36 16.11 0.22
CA ALA A 188 12.75 17.52 0.20
C ALA A 188 12.22 18.25 -1.05
N ILE A 189 12.34 17.63 -2.22
CA ILE A 189 11.78 18.15 -3.47
C ILE A 189 10.26 18.24 -3.38
N ALA A 190 9.59 17.20 -2.90
CA ALA A 190 8.14 17.19 -2.73
C ALA A 190 7.67 18.31 -1.80
N PHE A 191 8.39 18.57 -0.70
CA PHE A 191 8.08 19.67 0.21
C PHE A 191 8.07 21.03 -0.52
N VAL A 192 9.13 21.32 -1.28
CA VAL A 192 9.24 22.58 -2.04
C VAL A 192 8.14 22.67 -3.12
N VAL A 193 7.90 21.59 -3.85
CA VAL A 193 6.88 21.57 -4.91
C VAL A 193 5.47 21.75 -4.34
N ILE A 194 5.14 21.09 -3.23
CA ILE A 194 3.84 21.27 -2.54
C ILE A 194 3.70 22.70 -2.04
N LEU A 195 4.77 23.29 -1.48
CA LEU A 195 4.76 24.64 -0.96
C LEU A 195 4.43 25.66 -2.05
N LEU A 196 5.01 25.48 -3.25
CA LEU A 196 4.83 26.37 -4.40
C LEU A 196 3.53 26.10 -5.16
N THR A 197 2.96 24.91 -5.06
CA THR A 197 1.73 24.51 -5.78
C THR A 197 0.48 25.00 -5.04
N ASN A 198 -0.47 25.55 -5.79
CA ASN A 198 -1.80 25.88 -5.26
C ASN A 198 -2.65 24.60 -5.27
N ILE A 199 -2.86 24.03 -4.09
CA ILE A 199 -3.68 22.82 -3.88
C ILE A 199 -5.06 23.27 -3.39
N PRO A 200 -6.17 22.87 -4.05
CA PRO A 200 -7.53 23.18 -3.59
C PRO A 200 -7.83 22.55 -2.23
N GLU A 201 -8.76 23.15 -1.49
CA GLU A 201 -9.14 22.71 -0.13
C GLU A 201 -10.64 22.35 -0.03
N PRO A 202 -11.15 21.41 -0.86
CA PRO A 202 -12.59 21.16 -1.02
C PRO A 202 -13.29 20.62 0.23
N HIS A 203 -12.56 19.94 1.11
CA HIS A 203 -13.12 19.27 2.30
C HIS A 203 -12.64 19.89 3.61
N LYS A 204 -12.07 21.08 3.55
CA LYS A 204 -11.66 21.80 4.77
C LYS A 204 -12.89 22.30 5.50
N GLU A 205 -12.92 22.08 6.82
CA GLU A 205 -14.00 22.50 7.71
C GLU A 205 -14.28 24.01 7.56
N THR A 206 -15.54 24.35 7.33
CA THR A 206 -16.00 25.75 7.26
C THR A 206 -16.06 26.36 8.66
N ALA A 207 -16.14 27.70 8.74
CA ALA A 207 -16.27 28.40 10.02
C ALA A 207 -17.56 27.97 10.78
N GLU A 208 -18.63 27.75 10.04
CA GLU A 208 -19.93 27.30 10.58
C GLU A 208 -19.86 25.86 11.12
N GLU A 209 -19.27 24.94 10.37
CA GLU A 209 -19.08 23.55 10.82
C GLU A 209 -18.17 23.48 12.05
N LYS A 210 -17.14 24.33 12.10
CA LYS A 210 -16.26 24.46 13.27
C LYS A 210 -17.04 24.96 14.50
N ALA A 211 -17.88 25.96 14.34
CA ALA A 211 -18.73 26.47 15.41
C ALA A 211 -19.75 25.41 15.89
N ALA A 212 -20.40 24.69 14.97
CA ALA A 212 -21.35 23.62 15.30
C ALA A 212 -20.65 22.46 16.06
N ARG A 213 -19.44 22.10 15.67
CA ARG A 213 -18.65 21.09 16.36
C ARG A 213 -18.26 21.53 17.78
N LEU A 214 -17.87 22.78 17.96
CA LEU A 214 -17.47 23.33 19.27
C LEU A 214 -18.69 23.49 20.22
N SER A 215 -19.88 23.76 19.68
CA SER A 215 -21.10 23.88 20.46
C SER A 215 -21.75 22.52 20.82
N GLY A 216 -21.20 21.41 20.34
CA GLY A 216 -21.77 20.08 20.58
C GLY A 216 -23.13 19.80 19.90
N ALA A 217 -23.56 20.67 18.99
CA ALA A 217 -24.88 20.62 18.33
C ALA A 217 -25.00 19.53 17.25
N GLY A 218 -23.93 18.75 16.99
CA GLY A 218 -23.96 17.66 16.02
C GLY A 218 -24.83 16.48 16.51
N LYS A 219 -25.98 16.22 15.87
CA LYS A 219 -26.75 14.99 16.11
C LYS A 219 -25.88 13.77 15.80
N LYS A 220 -25.62 12.91 16.79
CA LYS A 220 -25.02 11.60 16.56
C LYS A 220 -25.98 10.75 15.73
N ASP A 221 -25.56 10.32 14.55
CA ASP A 221 -26.32 9.38 13.76
C ASP A 221 -26.43 8.03 14.52
N LYS A 222 -27.59 7.39 14.45
CA LYS A 222 -27.85 6.09 15.09
C LYS A 222 -27.02 4.98 14.44
N TYR A 223 -26.70 5.13 13.17
CA TYR A 223 -26.00 4.13 12.35
C TYR A 223 -24.61 4.61 11.98
N SER A 224 -23.74 3.67 11.65
CA SER A 224 -22.35 3.89 11.21
C SER A 224 -22.02 2.94 10.05
N PRO A 225 -20.89 3.10 9.34
CA PRO A 225 -20.47 2.12 8.36
C PRO A 225 -20.42 0.69 8.91
N LEU A 226 -20.08 0.53 10.18
CA LEU A 226 -20.03 -0.78 10.86
C LEU A 226 -21.41 -1.43 11.04
N SER A 227 -22.49 -0.71 10.82
CA SER A 227 -23.85 -1.27 10.83
C SER A 227 -24.17 -2.08 9.56
N PHE A 228 -23.33 -1.96 8.51
CA PHE A 228 -23.50 -2.67 7.25
C PHE A 228 -22.62 -3.92 7.21
N ARG A 229 -23.24 -5.10 7.17
CA ARG A 229 -22.53 -6.39 7.16
C ARG A 229 -21.53 -6.50 6.02
N HIS A 230 -21.92 -6.13 4.80
CA HIS A 230 -21.05 -6.22 3.62
C HIS A 230 -19.84 -5.29 3.73
N PHE A 231 -20.00 -4.15 4.38
CA PHE A 231 -18.88 -3.23 4.66
C PHE A 231 -17.91 -3.84 5.68
N VAL A 232 -18.40 -4.39 6.80
CA VAL A 232 -17.55 -5.01 7.83
C VAL A 232 -16.74 -6.17 7.25
N LEU A 233 -17.40 -7.06 6.49
CA LEU A 233 -16.72 -8.17 5.82
C LEU A 233 -15.73 -7.67 4.75
N GLY A 234 -16.04 -6.56 4.07
CA GLY A 234 -15.16 -5.91 3.12
C GLY A 234 -13.95 -5.24 3.77
N ALA A 235 -14.12 -4.65 4.94
CA ALA A 235 -13.02 -4.11 5.74
C ALA A 235 -12.04 -5.23 6.17
N ILE A 236 -12.54 -6.40 6.54
CA ILE A 236 -11.72 -7.59 6.78
C ILE A 236 -11.07 -8.07 5.48
N ALA A 237 -11.78 -8.01 4.35
CA ALA A 237 -11.22 -8.39 3.04
C ALA A 237 -10.06 -7.48 2.64
N ILE A 238 -10.14 -6.18 2.90
CA ILE A 238 -9.03 -5.25 2.61
C ILE A 238 -7.81 -5.54 3.48
N PHE A 239 -8.01 -5.87 4.75
CA PHE A 239 -6.94 -6.28 5.65
C PHE A 239 -6.18 -7.50 5.09
N PHE A 240 -6.89 -8.56 4.69
CA PHE A 240 -6.27 -9.73 4.08
C PHE A 240 -5.65 -9.42 2.72
N TYR A 241 -6.32 -8.63 1.89
CA TYR A 241 -5.81 -8.26 0.57
C TYR A 241 -4.45 -7.55 0.66
N VAL A 242 -4.35 -6.47 1.47
CA VAL A 242 -3.09 -5.74 1.60
C VAL A 242 -2.02 -6.64 2.21
N GLY A 243 -2.42 -7.52 3.13
CA GLY A 243 -1.55 -8.56 3.66
C GLY A 243 -0.98 -9.45 2.55
N ILE A 244 -1.81 -9.98 1.65
CA ILE A 244 -1.39 -10.82 0.52
C ILE A 244 -0.48 -10.03 -0.42
N GLU A 245 -0.88 -8.81 -0.80
CA GLU A 245 -0.15 -7.94 -1.73
C GLU A 245 1.29 -7.70 -1.28
N VAL A 246 1.50 -7.46 0.00
CA VAL A 246 2.82 -7.17 0.59
C VAL A 246 3.59 -8.45 0.94
N SER A 247 2.89 -9.49 1.39
CA SER A 247 3.52 -10.76 1.81
C SER A 247 4.20 -11.48 0.67
N ILE A 248 3.57 -11.57 -0.50
CA ILE A 248 4.10 -12.31 -1.64
C ILE A 248 5.52 -11.83 -1.99
N PRO A 249 5.76 -10.55 -2.30
CA PRO A 249 7.09 -10.08 -2.67
C PRO A 249 8.05 -10.05 -1.48
N ASN A 250 7.63 -9.69 -0.28
CA ASN A 250 8.53 -9.56 0.87
C ASN A 250 9.10 -10.91 1.32
N THR A 251 8.24 -11.93 1.48
CA THR A 251 8.67 -13.27 1.88
C THR A 251 9.53 -13.91 0.79
N ALA A 252 9.15 -13.75 -0.49
CA ALA A 252 9.94 -14.24 -1.61
C ALA A 252 11.31 -13.55 -1.69
N ASN A 253 11.38 -12.23 -1.44
CA ASN A 253 12.64 -11.49 -1.44
C ASN A 253 13.64 -12.08 -0.42
N VAL A 254 13.20 -12.28 0.82
CA VAL A 254 14.03 -12.86 1.87
C VAL A 254 14.43 -14.30 1.53
N TYR A 255 13.48 -15.10 1.03
CA TYR A 255 13.74 -16.50 0.66
C TYR A 255 14.75 -16.61 -0.49
N PHE A 256 14.51 -15.95 -1.60
CA PHE A 256 15.37 -16.06 -2.78
C PHE A 256 16.74 -15.41 -2.57
N SER A 257 16.83 -14.34 -1.77
CA SER A 257 18.12 -13.74 -1.40
C SER A 257 19.02 -14.72 -0.62
N GLY A 258 18.43 -15.63 0.14
CA GLY A 258 19.13 -16.66 0.90
C GLY A 258 19.60 -17.86 0.07
N LEU A 259 19.20 -17.95 -1.21
CA LEU A 259 19.68 -19.00 -2.11
C LEU A 259 21.03 -18.57 -2.73
N ASN A 260 22.11 -19.29 -2.45
CA ASN A 260 23.48 -18.94 -2.86
C ASN A 260 23.65 -18.68 -4.37
N TRP A 261 22.78 -19.28 -5.20
CA TRP A 261 22.82 -19.14 -6.66
C TRP A 261 21.86 -18.06 -7.22
N VAL A 262 21.06 -17.43 -6.37
CA VAL A 262 20.14 -16.32 -6.72
C VAL A 262 20.69 -14.99 -6.21
N GLY A 263 20.79 -14.85 -4.90
CA GLY A 263 21.30 -13.67 -4.24
C GLY A 263 20.35 -12.45 -4.24
N PRO A 264 20.70 -11.38 -3.49
CA PRO A 264 19.83 -10.20 -3.28
C PRO A 264 19.50 -9.41 -4.55
N ALA A 265 20.42 -9.31 -5.51
CA ALA A 265 20.22 -8.57 -6.75
C ALA A 265 19.09 -9.18 -7.61
N ILE A 266 19.09 -10.51 -7.76
CA ILE A 266 18.07 -11.23 -8.52
C ILE A 266 16.74 -11.23 -7.73
N ALA A 267 16.80 -11.41 -6.42
CA ALA A 267 15.61 -11.34 -5.57
C ALA A 267 14.95 -9.94 -5.61
N GLY A 268 15.74 -8.85 -5.62
CA GLY A 268 15.24 -7.49 -5.81
C GLY A 268 14.61 -7.29 -7.20
N THR A 269 15.17 -7.89 -8.24
CA THR A 269 14.57 -7.89 -9.59
C THR A 269 13.24 -8.61 -9.62
N PHE A 270 13.09 -9.70 -8.86
CA PHE A 270 11.80 -10.40 -8.67
C PHE A 270 10.74 -9.46 -8.09
N VAL A 271 11.05 -8.79 -6.98
CA VAL A 271 10.10 -7.86 -6.34
C VAL A 271 9.70 -6.76 -7.32
N SER A 272 10.65 -6.25 -8.09
CA SER A 272 10.41 -5.24 -9.13
C SER A 272 9.50 -5.76 -10.23
N ALA A 273 9.72 -6.99 -10.70
CA ALA A 273 8.88 -7.64 -11.70
C ALA A 273 7.45 -7.89 -11.19
N TYR A 274 7.28 -8.22 -9.91
CA TYR A 274 5.97 -8.34 -9.28
C TYR A 274 5.18 -7.02 -9.35
N TRP A 275 5.80 -5.90 -8.98
CA TRP A 275 5.17 -4.58 -9.04
C TRP A 275 4.93 -4.09 -10.47
N LEU A 276 5.80 -4.49 -11.41
CA LEU A 276 5.60 -4.23 -12.84
C LEU A 276 4.42 -5.02 -13.38
N CYS A 277 4.28 -6.30 -13.02
CA CYS A 277 3.08 -7.09 -13.31
C CYS A 277 1.82 -6.45 -12.74
N MET A 278 1.90 -5.89 -11.53
CA MET A 278 0.79 -5.16 -10.93
C MET A 278 0.42 -3.90 -11.73
N LEU A 279 1.41 -3.16 -12.26
CA LEU A 279 1.15 -2.03 -13.16
C LEU A 279 0.34 -2.46 -14.39
N PHE A 280 0.79 -3.50 -15.08
CA PHE A 280 0.07 -4.03 -16.24
C PHE A 280 -1.32 -4.55 -15.89
N GLY A 281 -1.45 -5.25 -14.77
CA GLY A 281 -2.74 -5.73 -14.29
C GLY A 281 -3.73 -4.59 -13.99
N ARG A 282 -3.27 -3.46 -13.43
CA ARG A 282 -4.09 -2.26 -13.21
C ARG A 282 -4.55 -1.64 -14.53
N LEU A 283 -3.67 -1.55 -15.54
CA LEU A 283 -4.03 -1.04 -16.87
C LEU A 283 -5.06 -1.95 -17.57
N ILE A 284 -4.87 -3.26 -17.50
CA ILE A 284 -5.83 -4.25 -18.04
C ILE A 284 -7.16 -4.14 -17.27
N GLY A 285 -7.12 -4.11 -15.94
CA GLY A 285 -8.29 -3.98 -15.08
C GLY A 285 -9.09 -2.72 -15.36
N ALA A 286 -8.42 -1.58 -15.57
CA ALA A 286 -9.07 -0.33 -15.96
C ALA A 286 -9.77 -0.43 -17.32
N SER A 287 -9.18 -1.15 -18.28
CA SER A 287 -9.73 -1.32 -19.61
C SER A 287 -10.98 -2.23 -19.65
N ILE A 288 -11.02 -3.25 -18.79
CA ILE A 288 -12.12 -4.22 -18.72
C ILE A 288 -13.16 -3.90 -17.64
N GLY A 289 -12.82 -2.99 -16.70
CA GLY A 289 -13.64 -2.70 -15.50
C GLY A 289 -15.05 -2.20 -15.79
N GLY A 290 -15.28 -1.59 -16.95
CA GLY A 290 -16.62 -1.22 -17.43
C GLY A 290 -17.48 -2.39 -17.93
N LYS A 291 -16.86 -3.54 -18.22
CA LYS A 291 -17.53 -4.73 -18.80
C LYS A 291 -17.65 -5.90 -17.83
N VAL A 292 -16.78 -5.95 -16.83
CA VAL A 292 -16.70 -7.06 -15.86
C VAL A 292 -17.02 -6.55 -14.47
N SER A 293 -17.97 -7.18 -13.77
CA SER A 293 -18.35 -6.79 -12.41
C SER A 293 -17.20 -7.02 -11.42
N SER A 294 -17.07 -6.15 -10.42
CA SER A 294 -16.08 -6.26 -9.35
C SER A 294 -16.09 -7.63 -8.67
N LYS A 295 -17.28 -8.22 -8.51
CA LYS A 295 -17.46 -9.59 -7.97
C LYS A 295 -16.76 -10.64 -8.82
N LYS A 296 -16.96 -10.62 -10.15
CA LYS A 296 -16.33 -11.58 -11.06
C LYS A 296 -14.82 -11.36 -11.15
N MET A 297 -14.38 -10.10 -11.16
CA MET A 297 -12.95 -9.76 -11.16
C MET A 297 -12.27 -10.33 -9.92
N LEU A 298 -12.80 -10.05 -8.73
CA LEU A 298 -12.23 -10.53 -7.47
C LEU A 298 -12.21 -12.06 -7.41
N LEU A 299 -13.30 -12.72 -7.80
CA LEU A 299 -13.40 -14.19 -7.80
C LEU A 299 -12.35 -14.82 -8.73
N CYS A 300 -12.27 -14.37 -9.98
CA CYS A 300 -11.32 -14.92 -10.95
C CYS A 300 -9.87 -14.68 -10.52
N THR A 301 -9.53 -13.46 -10.12
CA THR A 301 -8.14 -13.14 -9.78
C THR A 301 -7.69 -13.81 -8.49
N ALA A 302 -8.55 -13.94 -7.48
CA ALA A 302 -8.23 -14.69 -6.26
C ALA A 302 -8.04 -16.19 -6.54
N SER A 303 -8.87 -16.79 -7.40
CA SER A 303 -8.73 -18.20 -7.79
C SER A 303 -7.44 -18.46 -8.57
N VAL A 304 -7.09 -17.57 -9.52
CA VAL A 304 -5.84 -17.70 -10.29
C VAL A 304 -4.62 -17.46 -9.39
N ALA A 305 -4.68 -16.52 -8.44
CA ALA A 305 -3.61 -16.30 -7.48
C ALA A 305 -3.36 -17.53 -6.60
N ILE A 306 -4.42 -18.21 -6.14
CA ILE A 306 -4.27 -19.49 -5.43
C ILE A 306 -3.54 -20.51 -6.29
N LEU A 307 -3.95 -20.66 -7.56
CA LEU A 307 -3.29 -21.60 -8.48
C LEU A 307 -1.80 -21.27 -8.62
N PHE A 308 -1.43 -20.02 -8.85
CA PHE A 308 -0.04 -19.62 -8.99
C PHE A 308 0.77 -19.84 -7.71
N ILE A 309 0.21 -19.54 -6.53
CA ILE A 309 0.87 -19.82 -5.25
C ILE A 309 1.08 -21.32 -5.07
N LEU A 310 0.07 -22.15 -5.34
CA LEU A 310 0.21 -23.61 -5.23
C LEU A 310 1.27 -24.14 -6.21
N LEU A 311 1.29 -23.68 -7.47
CA LEU A 311 2.34 -24.04 -8.41
C LEU A 311 3.73 -23.66 -7.87
N ALA A 312 3.88 -22.45 -7.33
CA ALA A 312 5.15 -22.00 -6.76
C ALA A 312 5.59 -22.85 -5.56
N MET A 313 4.65 -23.27 -4.72
CA MET A 313 4.95 -24.08 -3.52
C MET A 313 5.37 -25.51 -3.83
N PHE A 314 4.80 -26.11 -4.89
CA PHE A 314 5.05 -27.52 -5.20
C PHE A 314 6.14 -27.74 -6.25
N ILE A 315 6.58 -26.69 -6.96
CA ILE A 315 7.69 -26.79 -7.90
C ILE A 315 9.02 -26.74 -7.13
N PRO A 316 9.89 -27.76 -7.30
CA PRO A 316 11.19 -27.74 -6.66
C PRO A 316 12.06 -26.57 -7.14
N ASP A 317 12.87 -25.99 -6.25
CA ASP A 317 13.79 -24.89 -6.59
C ASP A 317 14.86 -25.28 -7.62
N THR A 318 15.08 -26.59 -7.80
CA THR A 318 15.99 -27.14 -8.83
C THR A 318 15.47 -26.91 -10.25
N VAL A 319 14.16 -26.68 -10.43
CA VAL A 319 13.58 -26.31 -11.74
C VAL A 319 13.80 -24.83 -11.98
N LYS A 320 14.67 -24.52 -12.96
CA LYS A 320 15.14 -23.17 -13.23
C LYS A 320 14.55 -22.57 -14.49
N ILE A 321 14.45 -21.23 -14.50
CA ILE A 321 14.25 -20.41 -15.70
C ILE A 321 15.60 -19.77 -15.99
N GLY A 322 16.28 -20.17 -17.06
CA GLY A 322 17.65 -19.77 -17.32
C GLY A 322 18.59 -20.30 -16.25
N GLU A 323 19.70 -19.57 -15.99
CA GLU A 323 20.74 -20.03 -15.09
C GLU A 323 20.53 -19.61 -13.62
N HIS A 324 19.76 -18.56 -13.37
CA HIS A 324 19.77 -17.84 -12.09
C HIS A 324 18.41 -17.66 -11.40
N ALA A 325 17.31 -18.17 -11.95
CA ALA A 325 15.99 -18.01 -11.34
C ALA A 325 15.24 -19.36 -11.22
N PRO A 326 14.67 -19.69 -10.04
CA PRO A 326 13.78 -20.83 -9.91
C PRO A 326 12.44 -20.58 -10.63
N LEU A 327 11.78 -21.63 -11.10
CA LEU A 327 10.50 -21.51 -11.80
C LEU A 327 9.38 -20.98 -10.86
N SER A 328 9.46 -21.26 -9.57
CA SER A 328 8.59 -20.69 -8.53
C SER A 328 8.55 -19.16 -8.55
N PHE A 329 9.68 -18.53 -8.88
CA PHE A 329 9.84 -17.10 -9.08
C PHE A 329 8.83 -16.52 -10.10
N LEU A 330 8.63 -17.20 -11.24
CA LEU A 330 7.68 -16.76 -12.28
C LEU A 330 6.24 -16.73 -11.75
N PHE A 331 5.81 -17.81 -11.09
CA PHE A 331 4.43 -17.91 -10.62
C PHE A 331 4.13 -16.88 -9.52
N LEU A 332 5.07 -16.65 -8.59
CA LEU A 332 4.92 -15.59 -7.58
C LEU A 332 4.92 -14.18 -8.21
N THR A 333 5.75 -13.96 -9.24
CA THR A 333 5.72 -12.69 -10.01
C THR A 333 4.37 -12.46 -10.67
N LEU A 334 3.79 -13.48 -11.31
CA LEU A 334 2.49 -13.40 -11.98
C LEU A 334 1.33 -13.14 -11.01
N CYS A 335 1.48 -13.45 -9.71
CA CYS A 335 0.51 -13.04 -8.70
C CYS A 335 0.31 -11.53 -8.67
N GLY A 336 1.30 -10.72 -9.07
CA GLY A 336 1.16 -9.26 -9.21
C GLY A 336 0.05 -8.85 -10.18
N LEU A 337 -0.16 -9.59 -11.28
CA LEU A 337 -1.30 -9.36 -12.19
C LEU A 337 -2.63 -9.61 -11.47
N CYS A 338 -2.69 -10.65 -10.65
CA CYS A 338 -3.91 -11.02 -9.93
C CYS A 338 -4.27 -10.00 -8.84
N THR A 339 -3.28 -9.61 -8.02
CA THR A 339 -3.50 -8.68 -6.89
C THR A 339 -3.83 -7.26 -7.36
N SER A 340 -3.45 -6.88 -8.55
CA SER A 340 -3.56 -5.53 -9.12
C SER A 340 -4.97 -4.92 -9.08
N VAL A 341 -6.01 -5.72 -9.32
CA VAL A 341 -7.41 -5.27 -9.42
C VAL A 341 -8.23 -5.52 -8.15
N MET A 342 -7.68 -6.27 -7.19
CA MET A 342 -8.43 -6.71 -6.01
C MET A 342 -8.80 -5.54 -5.10
N TRP A 343 -7.91 -4.54 -4.90
CA TRP A 343 -8.21 -3.35 -4.11
C TRP A 343 -9.48 -2.66 -4.58
N GLY A 344 -9.53 -2.28 -5.86
CA GLY A 344 -10.69 -1.59 -6.44
C GLY A 344 -11.96 -2.42 -6.38
N ALA A 345 -11.84 -3.73 -6.63
CA ALA A 345 -12.98 -4.64 -6.57
C ALA A 345 -13.55 -4.75 -5.15
N ILE A 346 -12.70 -4.93 -4.13
CA ILE A 346 -13.13 -5.00 -2.72
C ILE A 346 -13.74 -3.66 -2.28
N PHE A 347 -13.09 -2.53 -2.61
CA PHE A 347 -13.58 -1.21 -2.27
C PHE A 347 -14.97 -0.96 -2.86
N ASN A 348 -15.16 -1.20 -4.15
CA ASN A 348 -16.45 -1.00 -4.82
C ASN A 348 -17.56 -1.85 -4.19
N LEU A 349 -17.29 -3.13 -3.94
CA LEU A 349 -18.26 -4.03 -3.30
C LEU A 349 -18.61 -3.63 -1.87
N SER A 350 -17.65 -3.05 -1.15
CA SER A 350 -17.82 -2.66 0.26
C SER A 350 -18.50 -1.30 0.41
N ALA A 351 -18.28 -0.39 -0.54
CA ALA A 351 -18.84 0.95 -0.53
C ALA A 351 -20.25 1.01 -1.13
N GLU A 352 -20.74 -0.09 -1.75
CA GLU A 352 -22.03 -0.13 -2.41
C GLU A 352 -23.17 0.13 -1.42
N GLY A 353 -23.97 1.17 -1.68
CA GLY A 353 -25.14 1.51 -0.87
C GLY A 353 -24.86 2.10 0.51
N LEU A 354 -23.66 2.65 0.76
CA LEU A 354 -23.33 3.30 2.03
C LEU A 354 -23.78 4.78 2.10
N GLY A 355 -24.04 5.43 0.95
CA GLY A 355 -24.49 6.83 0.89
C GLY A 355 -23.63 7.77 1.75
N LYS A 356 -24.26 8.50 2.67
CA LYS A 356 -23.60 9.46 3.59
C LYS A 356 -22.51 8.85 4.47
N TYR A 357 -22.48 7.53 4.66
CA TYR A 357 -21.49 6.84 5.48
C TYR A 357 -20.18 6.55 4.73
N THR A 358 -20.12 6.78 3.42
CA THR A 358 -18.93 6.45 2.57
C THR A 358 -17.66 7.13 3.04
N ALA A 359 -17.75 8.40 3.47
CA ALA A 359 -16.57 9.13 3.95
C ALA A 359 -15.96 8.50 5.22
N ALA A 360 -16.81 8.15 6.19
CA ALA A 360 -16.36 7.46 7.41
C ALA A 360 -15.86 6.04 7.12
N ALA A 361 -16.50 5.34 6.18
CA ALA A 361 -16.08 4.03 5.69
C ALA A 361 -14.64 4.08 5.13
N SER A 362 -14.30 5.09 4.32
CA SER A 362 -12.95 5.26 3.76
C SER A 362 -11.88 5.38 4.84
N GLY A 363 -12.17 6.07 5.96
CA GLY A 363 -11.25 6.15 7.11
C GLY A 363 -10.99 4.78 7.75
N ILE A 364 -12.05 3.96 7.94
CA ILE A 364 -11.92 2.60 8.46
C ILE A 364 -11.11 1.72 7.51
N PHE A 365 -11.35 1.81 6.20
CA PHE A 365 -10.54 1.12 5.20
C PHE A 365 -9.05 1.43 5.34
N THR A 366 -8.70 2.72 5.45
CA THR A 366 -7.30 3.16 5.59
C THR A 366 -6.67 2.59 6.86
N THR A 367 -7.43 2.49 7.95
CA THR A 367 -6.96 1.85 9.19
C THR A 367 -6.66 0.36 8.98
N LEU A 368 -7.49 -0.36 8.23
CA LEU A 368 -7.36 -1.81 7.96
C LEU A 368 -6.21 -2.13 6.98
N VAL A 369 -5.60 -1.13 6.34
CA VAL A 369 -4.35 -1.29 5.55
C VAL A 369 -3.21 -1.85 6.41
N CYS A 370 -3.29 -1.77 7.74
CA CYS A 370 -2.32 -2.40 8.66
C CYS A 370 -2.14 -3.91 8.44
N GLY A 371 -3.07 -4.59 7.76
CA GLY A 371 -2.90 -5.97 7.30
C GLY A 371 -1.63 -6.20 6.50
N GLY A 372 -1.16 -5.18 5.74
CA GLY A 372 0.10 -5.21 4.99
C GLY A 372 1.37 -5.35 5.82
N GLY A 373 1.29 -5.11 7.13
CA GLY A 373 2.39 -5.39 8.06
C GLY A 373 2.15 -6.68 8.85
N ILE A 374 0.93 -6.89 9.32
CA ILE A 374 0.58 -7.99 10.22
C ILE A 374 0.70 -9.35 9.50
N ILE A 375 0.14 -9.49 8.31
CA ILE A 375 0.15 -10.77 7.58
C ILE A 375 1.57 -11.19 7.17
N PRO A 376 2.44 -10.32 6.59
CA PRO A 376 3.82 -10.68 6.29
C PRO A 376 4.60 -11.09 7.55
N PHE A 377 4.38 -10.42 8.67
CA PHE A 377 5.02 -10.78 9.93
C PHE A 377 4.61 -12.19 10.37
N ILE A 378 3.30 -12.50 10.40
CA ILE A 378 2.78 -13.83 10.73
C ILE A 378 3.29 -14.88 9.74
N GLN A 379 3.28 -14.57 8.44
CA GLN A 379 3.78 -15.49 7.41
C GLN A 379 5.24 -15.86 7.64
N ASN A 380 6.07 -14.86 7.93
CA ASN A 380 7.50 -15.11 8.15
C ASN A 380 7.77 -15.79 9.51
N ALA A 381 6.94 -15.55 10.54
CA ALA A 381 6.99 -16.34 11.78
C ALA A 381 6.65 -17.82 11.55
N ILE A 382 5.73 -18.12 10.63
CA ILE A 382 5.46 -19.49 10.17
C ILE A 382 6.65 -19.99 9.36
N ALA A 383 7.23 -19.18 8.48
CA ALA A 383 8.38 -19.54 7.65
C ALA A 383 9.63 -19.89 8.45
N ASP A 384 9.83 -19.28 9.61
CA ASP A 384 10.92 -19.60 10.54
C ASP A 384 10.78 -21.04 11.12
N LYS A 385 9.54 -21.55 11.18
CA LYS A 385 9.26 -22.89 11.77
C LYS A 385 9.15 -24.01 10.73
N VAL A 386 8.48 -23.74 9.60
CA VAL A 386 8.12 -24.76 8.62
C VAL A 386 8.71 -24.52 7.22
N GLY A 387 9.42 -23.43 7.03
CA GLY A 387 10.03 -23.05 5.77
C GLY A 387 9.21 -22.01 5.00
N SER A 388 9.92 -21.25 4.13
CA SER A 388 9.33 -20.10 3.44
C SER A 388 8.21 -20.48 2.48
N MET A 389 8.40 -21.53 1.66
CA MET A 389 7.37 -21.94 0.71
C MET A 389 6.11 -22.50 1.41
N GLN A 390 6.26 -23.24 2.50
CA GLN A 390 5.12 -23.76 3.28
C GLN A 390 4.33 -22.65 3.96
N SER A 391 4.96 -21.51 4.26
CA SER A 391 4.27 -20.37 4.87
C SER A 391 3.22 -19.72 3.95
N TYR A 392 3.29 -19.96 2.64
CA TYR A 392 2.31 -19.46 1.67
C TYR A 392 0.91 -20.07 1.83
N TRP A 393 0.76 -21.19 2.58
CA TRP A 393 -0.57 -21.68 2.96
C TRP A 393 -1.40 -20.64 3.69
N LEU A 394 -0.78 -19.74 4.48
CA LEU A 394 -1.49 -18.62 5.10
C LEU A 394 -2.17 -17.74 4.04
N LEU A 395 -1.46 -17.44 2.94
CA LEU A 395 -2.00 -16.59 1.87
C LEU A 395 -3.11 -17.31 1.09
N VAL A 396 -3.03 -18.64 0.93
CA VAL A 396 -4.12 -19.44 0.34
C VAL A 396 -5.39 -19.32 1.18
N VAL A 397 -5.28 -19.37 2.52
CA VAL A 397 -6.42 -19.16 3.43
C VAL A 397 -6.97 -17.75 3.30
N CYS A 398 -6.11 -16.72 3.27
CA CYS A 398 -6.53 -15.33 3.08
C CYS A 398 -7.24 -15.12 1.73
N LEU A 399 -6.74 -15.70 0.64
CA LEU A 399 -7.38 -15.67 -0.68
C LEU A 399 -8.73 -16.42 -0.67
N GLY A 400 -8.83 -17.52 0.07
CA GLY A 400 -10.09 -18.23 0.30
C GLY A 400 -11.14 -17.33 0.95
N TYR A 401 -10.74 -16.48 1.90
CA TYR A 401 -11.62 -15.46 2.46
C TYR A 401 -12.07 -14.44 1.41
N LEU A 402 -11.19 -13.98 0.52
CA LEU A 402 -11.56 -13.06 -0.57
C LEU A 402 -12.57 -13.68 -1.53
N ILE A 403 -12.45 -14.98 -1.83
CA ILE A 403 -13.43 -15.73 -2.61
C ILE A 403 -14.78 -15.79 -1.88
N PHE A 404 -14.79 -16.13 -0.58
CA PHE A 404 -16.01 -16.09 0.24
C PHE A 404 -16.64 -14.70 0.22
N TYR A 405 -15.83 -13.63 0.37
CA TYR A 405 -16.32 -12.27 0.32
C TYR A 405 -16.96 -11.95 -1.05
N ALA A 406 -16.29 -12.30 -2.15
CA ALA A 406 -16.82 -12.09 -3.49
C ALA A 406 -18.15 -12.82 -3.71
N VAL A 407 -18.28 -14.07 -3.27
CA VAL A 407 -19.45 -14.91 -3.54
C VAL A 407 -20.64 -14.54 -2.66
N SER A 408 -20.42 -14.35 -1.37
CA SER A 408 -21.47 -14.22 -0.34
C SER A 408 -21.37 -12.98 0.53
N GLY A 409 -20.16 -12.63 0.98
CA GLY A 409 -19.93 -11.56 1.96
C GLY A 409 -20.27 -10.16 1.46
N SER A 410 -20.13 -9.92 0.15
CA SER A 410 -20.34 -8.62 -0.48
C SER A 410 -21.83 -8.24 -0.70
N LYS A 411 -22.76 -9.13 -0.40
CA LYS A 411 -24.19 -8.83 -0.55
C LYS A 411 -24.66 -7.81 0.50
N ASN A 412 -25.21 -6.69 0.05
CA ASN A 412 -25.88 -5.74 0.94
C ASN A 412 -27.21 -6.31 1.44
N VAL A 413 -27.25 -6.68 2.70
CA VAL A 413 -28.44 -7.20 3.40
C VAL A 413 -29.10 -6.16 4.30
N ASN A 414 -28.47 -5.01 4.52
CA ASN A 414 -28.91 -3.96 5.43
C ASN A 414 -29.58 -2.80 4.67
N LYS A 415 -30.59 -3.13 3.84
CA LYS A 415 -31.29 -2.15 2.99
C LYS A 415 -32.21 -1.21 3.76
N ASP A 416 -32.54 -1.55 5.01
CA ASP A 416 -33.43 -0.79 5.86
C ASP A 416 -32.75 0.41 6.55
N ILE A 417 -31.43 0.53 6.44
CA ILE A 417 -30.67 1.65 7.02
C ILE A 417 -30.78 2.87 6.09
N PRO A 418 -31.24 4.04 6.57
CA PRO A 418 -31.32 5.24 5.76
C PRO A 418 -29.92 5.75 5.41
N VAL A 419 -29.66 5.94 4.13
CA VAL A 419 -28.34 6.33 3.56
C VAL A 419 -28.32 7.73 2.96
N GLU A 420 -29.47 8.40 2.98
CA GLU A 420 -29.63 9.80 2.55
C GLU A 420 -29.30 10.78 3.67
#